data_266f13385a2d34745c91771b2b94c10b
#
_entry.id   266f13385a2d34745c91771b2b94c10b
#
_cell.length_a   1.000
_cell.length_b   1.000
_cell.length_c   1.000
_cell.angle_alpha   90.00
_cell.angle_beta   90.00
_cell.angle_gamma   90.00
#
_symmetry.space_group_name_H-M   'P 1'
#
loop_
_entity.id
_entity.type
_entity.pdbx_description
1 polymer ?
#
loop_
_entity_poly.entity_id
_entity_poly.type
_entity_poly.pdbx_seq_one_letter_code
_entity_poly.pdbx_strand_id
1 'polypeptide(L)'
;MSLTVGILGGGQLARMMVLAGAPLGLRFELYDPAADACSGPLAPLTVAAFDDRDALAAFAAKVDVVTFDFENVPADSAQWLAEQVPVYPPPSALAVAQDRLSEKTLFQQLGIPLPAFADIRSRDELAAKAAEFGLPCILKTRRLGYDGKGQFRLRSEADIDAAWDALGAQVERTGLILEGFVAFQREVSVVAVRGRDGSFQAWPVTGNWHVDGVLSASVAPAVLSDAEHEAAIGYARRVAEHLGYVGVFALELFCRDGELLANEMAPRVHNSGHWTIEGSETSQFENHLRAVLGLPLGSTRMLGHACMLNWLGAMPDPAPVLGQASGHWHDYGKQPRDGRKVGHATLRDDDADALADALVQVGLELDRQDQVAPAVHALRNR
;
A
#
# COMPACT_ATOMS: atom_id res chain seq x y z
N MET A 1 -1.25 -13.83 -29.66
CA MET A 1 -1.49 -12.35 -29.65
C MET A 1 -0.93 -11.84 -28.33
N SER A 2 -0.27 -10.68 -28.33
CA SER A 2 0.21 -10.05 -27.11
C SER A 2 -0.98 -9.48 -26.34
N LEU A 3 -1.16 -9.87 -25.06
CA LEU A 3 -2.24 -9.35 -24.21
C LEU A 3 -1.98 -7.89 -23.85
N THR A 4 -3.03 -7.10 -23.77
CA THR A 4 -2.99 -5.68 -23.40
C THR A 4 -3.65 -5.48 -22.03
N VAL A 5 -2.90 -4.94 -21.07
CA VAL A 5 -3.36 -4.64 -19.72
C VAL A 5 -3.70 -3.14 -19.63
N GLY A 6 -4.93 -2.83 -19.25
CA GLY A 6 -5.35 -1.48 -18.91
C GLY A 6 -5.04 -1.17 -17.46
N ILE A 7 -4.51 0.02 -17.16
CA ILE A 7 -4.25 0.45 -15.78
C ILE A 7 -4.98 1.76 -15.51
N LEU A 8 -5.89 1.75 -14.53
CA LEU A 8 -6.52 2.97 -14.02
C LEU A 8 -5.63 3.63 -12.97
N GLY A 9 -5.11 4.80 -13.31
CA GLY A 9 -4.05 5.51 -12.65
C GLY A 9 -2.73 5.41 -13.42
N GLY A 10 -2.02 6.53 -13.51
CA GLY A 10 -0.75 6.67 -14.24
C GLY A 10 0.44 6.97 -13.32
N GLY A 11 0.35 6.59 -12.04
CA GLY A 11 1.37 6.85 -11.03
C GLY A 11 2.58 5.91 -11.10
N GLN A 12 3.36 5.91 -10.01
CA GLN A 12 4.58 5.08 -9.92
C GLN A 12 4.28 3.59 -9.91
N LEU A 13 3.11 3.15 -9.39
CA LEU A 13 2.76 1.73 -9.35
C LEU A 13 2.47 1.23 -10.77
N ALA A 14 1.73 2.00 -11.57
CA ALA A 14 1.53 1.73 -12.99
C ALA A 14 2.88 1.67 -13.74
N ARG A 15 3.77 2.65 -13.48
CA ARG A 15 5.12 2.65 -14.05
C ARG A 15 5.86 1.34 -13.77
N MET A 16 5.87 0.87 -12.53
CA MET A 16 6.55 -0.37 -12.15
C MET A 16 5.85 -1.62 -12.70
N MET A 17 4.52 -1.63 -12.82
CA MET A 17 3.78 -2.71 -13.50
C MET A 17 4.14 -2.80 -14.98
N VAL A 18 4.21 -1.66 -15.70
CA VAL A 18 4.63 -1.64 -17.11
C VAL A 18 6.04 -2.20 -17.27
N LEU A 19 6.98 -1.78 -16.42
CA LEU A 19 8.36 -2.27 -16.45
C LEU A 19 8.44 -3.79 -16.16
N ALA A 20 7.69 -4.28 -15.18
CA ALA A 20 7.64 -5.70 -14.83
C ALA A 20 6.96 -6.56 -15.91
N GLY A 21 6.02 -6.02 -16.66
CA GLY A 21 5.31 -6.73 -17.71
C GLY A 21 6.04 -6.77 -19.07
N ALA A 22 7.04 -5.91 -19.27
CA ALA A 22 7.79 -5.85 -20.53
C ALA A 22 8.49 -7.20 -20.88
N PRO A 23 9.19 -7.89 -19.96
CA PRO A 23 9.75 -9.21 -20.22
C PRO A 23 8.71 -10.30 -20.53
N LEU A 24 7.46 -10.13 -20.09
CA LEU A 24 6.35 -11.02 -20.38
C LEU A 24 5.72 -10.77 -21.77
N GLY A 25 6.22 -9.78 -22.51
CA GLY A 25 5.70 -9.40 -23.83
C GLY A 25 4.30 -8.75 -23.77
N LEU A 26 3.93 -8.17 -22.63
CA LEU A 26 2.64 -7.49 -22.43
C LEU A 26 2.65 -6.10 -23.07
N ARG A 27 1.46 -5.66 -23.50
CA ARG A 27 1.19 -4.28 -23.87
C ARG A 27 0.36 -3.62 -22.79
N PHE A 28 0.44 -2.30 -22.71
CA PHE A 28 -0.25 -1.53 -21.69
C PHE A 28 -0.98 -0.34 -22.31
N GLU A 29 -2.14 -0.01 -21.75
CA GLU A 29 -2.87 1.23 -21.94
C GLU A 29 -3.09 1.86 -20.55
N LEU A 30 -2.83 3.15 -20.41
CA LEU A 30 -2.95 3.89 -19.17
C LEU A 30 -4.14 4.84 -19.24
N TYR A 31 -4.80 5.06 -18.10
CA TYR A 31 -5.90 6.00 -17.98
C TYR A 31 -5.74 6.83 -16.71
N ASP A 32 -5.53 8.13 -16.85
CA ASP A 32 -5.32 9.04 -15.70
C ASP A 32 -5.81 10.46 -16.06
N PRO A 33 -6.44 11.21 -15.14
CA PRO A 33 -6.79 12.60 -15.39
C PRO A 33 -5.58 13.54 -15.51
N ALA A 34 -4.40 13.16 -15.03
CA ALA A 34 -3.18 13.95 -15.11
C ALA A 34 -2.40 13.66 -16.41
N ALA A 35 -2.27 14.66 -17.27
CA ALA A 35 -1.53 14.53 -18.52
C ALA A 35 -0.01 14.32 -18.33
N ASP A 36 0.52 14.68 -17.14
CA ASP A 36 1.92 14.50 -16.72
C ASP A 36 2.12 13.24 -15.84
N ALA A 37 1.21 12.28 -15.93
CA ALA A 37 1.31 11.01 -15.22
C ALA A 37 2.65 10.32 -15.51
N CYS A 38 3.39 9.93 -14.45
CA CYS A 38 4.79 9.50 -14.57
C CYS A 38 5.00 8.16 -15.30
N SER A 39 3.95 7.40 -15.53
CA SER A 39 3.97 6.21 -16.38
C SER A 39 3.72 6.50 -17.87
N GLY A 40 3.19 7.68 -18.22
CA GLY A 40 2.89 8.08 -19.59
C GLY A 40 4.03 7.93 -20.60
N PRO A 41 5.31 8.18 -20.23
CA PRO A 41 6.44 7.92 -21.13
C PRO A 41 6.66 6.43 -21.48
N LEU A 42 6.05 5.48 -20.77
CA LEU A 42 6.25 4.03 -20.95
C LEU A 42 5.13 3.36 -21.75
N ALA A 43 3.93 3.93 -21.79
CA ALA A 43 2.78 3.35 -22.48
C ALA A 43 1.77 4.44 -22.87
N PRO A 44 0.91 4.21 -23.89
CA PRO A 44 -0.14 5.14 -24.29
C PRO A 44 -1.02 5.54 -23.10
N LEU A 45 -1.27 6.85 -22.96
CA LEU A 45 -2.06 7.43 -21.88
C LEU A 45 -3.34 8.07 -22.43
N THR A 46 -4.48 7.60 -21.97
CA THR A 46 -5.78 8.27 -22.13
C THR A 46 -5.94 9.27 -20.98
N VAL A 47 -6.02 10.56 -21.31
CA VAL A 47 -6.20 11.64 -20.33
C VAL A 47 -7.67 11.97 -20.22
N ALA A 48 -8.34 11.51 -19.17
CA ALA A 48 -9.75 11.80 -18.89
C ALA A 48 -10.08 11.55 -17.40
N ALA A 49 -11.22 12.09 -16.94
CA ALA A 49 -11.70 11.87 -15.58
C ALA A 49 -12.15 10.41 -15.37
N PHE A 50 -11.98 9.87 -14.16
CA PHE A 50 -12.35 8.47 -13.85
C PHE A 50 -13.86 8.18 -13.91
N ASP A 51 -14.71 9.19 -14.05
CA ASP A 51 -16.16 9.09 -14.22
C ASP A 51 -16.62 9.40 -15.66
N ASP A 52 -15.70 9.67 -16.60
CA ASP A 52 -16.00 9.85 -18.02
C ASP A 52 -16.31 8.50 -18.69
N ARG A 53 -17.59 8.20 -18.84
CA ARG A 53 -18.07 6.92 -19.39
C ARG A 53 -17.67 6.68 -20.84
N ASP A 54 -17.65 7.73 -21.67
CA ASP A 54 -17.30 7.59 -23.08
C ASP A 54 -15.81 7.29 -23.25
N ALA A 55 -14.97 8.00 -22.49
CA ALA A 55 -13.53 7.74 -22.47
C ALA A 55 -13.21 6.35 -21.88
N LEU A 56 -13.91 5.92 -20.81
CA LEU A 56 -13.78 4.57 -20.24
C LEU A 56 -14.21 3.48 -21.23
N ALA A 57 -15.28 3.68 -22.00
CA ALA A 57 -15.72 2.73 -23.04
C ALA A 57 -14.67 2.60 -24.15
N ALA A 58 -14.13 3.72 -24.62
CA ALA A 58 -13.06 3.73 -25.62
C ALA A 58 -11.76 3.09 -25.12
N PHE A 59 -11.47 3.23 -23.83
CA PHE A 59 -10.35 2.57 -23.17
C PHE A 59 -10.57 1.05 -23.05
N ALA A 60 -11.73 0.62 -22.56
CA ALA A 60 -12.09 -0.79 -22.42
C ALA A 60 -11.98 -1.58 -23.73
N ALA A 61 -12.33 -0.93 -24.87
CA ALA A 61 -12.25 -1.55 -26.20
C ALA A 61 -10.80 -1.87 -26.66
N LYS A 62 -9.78 -1.34 -25.99
CA LYS A 62 -8.36 -1.52 -26.36
C LYS A 62 -7.64 -2.57 -25.52
N VAL A 63 -8.24 -3.07 -24.44
CA VAL A 63 -7.56 -3.87 -23.41
C VAL A 63 -8.25 -5.20 -23.20
N ASP A 64 -7.48 -6.20 -22.77
CA ASP A 64 -7.99 -7.55 -22.46
C ASP A 64 -8.36 -7.70 -20.97
N VAL A 65 -7.78 -6.87 -20.10
CA VAL A 65 -8.02 -6.84 -18.66
C VAL A 65 -7.68 -5.47 -18.12
N VAL A 66 -8.36 -5.05 -17.03
CA VAL A 66 -8.08 -3.79 -16.34
C VAL A 66 -7.64 -4.05 -14.90
N THR A 67 -6.69 -3.25 -14.44
CA THR A 67 -6.25 -3.19 -13.05
C THR A 67 -6.04 -1.75 -12.58
N PHE A 68 -5.60 -1.55 -11.33
CA PHE A 68 -5.53 -0.25 -10.68
C PHE A 68 -4.10 0.08 -10.20
N ASP A 69 -3.67 1.31 -10.44
CA ASP A 69 -2.58 1.98 -9.72
C ASP A 69 -3.14 2.83 -8.57
N PHE A 70 -4.36 3.33 -8.74
CA PHE A 70 -5.00 4.29 -7.85
C PHE A 70 -6.26 3.69 -7.20
N GLU A 71 -6.26 3.59 -5.87
CA GLU A 71 -7.33 2.95 -5.11
C GLU A 71 -8.61 3.78 -5.00
N ASN A 72 -8.55 5.10 -5.26
CA ASN A 72 -9.72 5.98 -5.18
C ASN A 72 -10.41 6.22 -6.53
N VAL A 73 -10.24 5.32 -7.50
CA VAL A 73 -11.12 5.28 -8.68
C VAL A 73 -12.56 5.08 -8.19
N PRO A 74 -13.55 5.89 -8.65
CA PRO A 74 -14.93 5.75 -8.19
C PRO A 74 -15.44 4.32 -8.36
N ALA A 75 -15.98 3.74 -7.28
CA ALA A 75 -16.42 2.34 -7.27
C ALA A 75 -17.47 2.06 -8.36
N ASP A 76 -18.39 3.00 -8.61
CA ASP A 76 -19.40 2.91 -9.67
C ASP A 76 -18.77 2.88 -11.08
N SER A 77 -17.65 3.57 -11.27
CA SER A 77 -16.90 3.53 -12.53
C SER A 77 -16.19 2.20 -12.71
N ALA A 78 -15.57 1.70 -11.67
CA ALA A 78 -14.94 0.38 -11.68
C ALA A 78 -15.97 -0.74 -11.89
N GLN A 79 -17.14 -0.67 -11.24
CA GLN A 79 -18.22 -1.63 -11.41
C GLN A 79 -18.77 -1.62 -12.83
N TRP A 80 -19.04 -0.44 -13.39
CA TRP A 80 -19.50 -0.31 -14.77
C TRP A 80 -18.48 -0.85 -15.77
N LEU A 81 -17.18 -0.56 -15.55
CA LEU A 81 -16.11 -1.04 -16.42
C LEU A 81 -16.01 -2.58 -16.38
N ALA A 82 -16.28 -3.21 -15.23
CA ALA A 82 -16.30 -4.65 -15.08
C ALA A 82 -17.42 -5.37 -15.88
N GLU A 83 -18.43 -4.63 -16.33
CA GLU A 83 -19.46 -5.13 -17.26
C GLU A 83 -18.98 -5.15 -18.72
N GLN A 84 -17.90 -4.41 -19.03
CA GLN A 84 -17.35 -4.26 -20.39
C GLN A 84 -16.12 -5.14 -20.62
N VAL A 85 -15.27 -5.27 -19.63
CA VAL A 85 -13.97 -5.96 -19.68
C VAL A 85 -13.66 -6.55 -18.29
N PRO A 86 -12.92 -7.67 -18.19
CA PRO A 86 -12.47 -8.19 -16.89
C PRO A 86 -11.68 -7.14 -16.10
N VAL A 87 -12.08 -6.88 -14.85
CA VAL A 87 -11.44 -5.92 -13.92
C VAL A 87 -10.96 -6.65 -12.68
N TYR A 88 -9.68 -6.49 -12.35
CA TYR A 88 -9.07 -7.08 -11.15
C TYR A 88 -8.13 -6.10 -10.45
N PRO A 89 -8.14 -6.04 -9.10
CA PRO A 89 -9.05 -6.79 -8.22
C PRO A 89 -10.53 -6.46 -8.47
N PRO A 90 -11.47 -7.30 -7.97
CA PRO A 90 -12.90 -7.05 -8.20
C PRO A 90 -13.33 -5.71 -7.61
N PRO A 91 -14.21 -4.94 -8.27
CA PRO A 91 -14.66 -3.63 -7.79
C PRO A 91 -15.20 -3.62 -6.36
N SER A 92 -15.78 -4.75 -5.91
CA SER A 92 -16.25 -4.91 -4.52
C SER A 92 -15.11 -4.83 -3.50
N ALA A 93 -13.93 -5.37 -3.82
CA ALA A 93 -12.75 -5.27 -2.96
C ALA A 93 -12.24 -3.82 -2.88
N LEU A 94 -12.26 -3.11 -4.02
CA LEU A 94 -11.93 -1.69 -4.07
C LEU A 94 -12.90 -0.87 -3.20
N ALA A 95 -14.21 -1.11 -3.32
CA ALA A 95 -15.24 -0.42 -2.56
C ALA A 95 -15.09 -0.61 -1.03
N VAL A 96 -14.70 -1.81 -0.59
CA VAL A 96 -14.43 -2.10 0.83
C VAL A 96 -13.21 -1.30 1.31
N ALA A 97 -12.11 -1.32 0.58
CA ALA A 97 -10.88 -0.62 0.97
C ALA A 97 -11.01 0.92 0.94
N GLN A 98 -11.92 1.46 0.12
CA GLN A 98 -12.18 2.91 0.05
C GLN A 98 -12.91 3.48 1.27
N ASP A 99 -13.52 2.65 2.12
CA ASP A 99 -14.30 3.08 3.27
C ASP A 99 -13.82 2.37 4.54
N ARG A 100 -13.15 3.11 5.44
CA ARG A 100 -12.58 2.59 6.69
C ARG A 100 -13.59 1.84 7.56
N LEU A 101 -14.88 2.26 7.56
CA LEU A 101 -15.91 1.56 8.32
C LEU A 101 -16.21 0.18 7.70
N SER A 102 -16.34 0.11 6.37
CA SER A 102 -16.56 -1.14 5.65
C SER A 102 -15.39 -2.10 5.83
N GLU A 103 -14.17 -1.58 5.71
CA GLU A 103 -12.92 -2.33 5.87
C GLU A 103 -12.78 -2.92 7.28
N LYS A 104 -12.98 -2.09 8.32
CA LYS A 104 -12.89 -2.56 9.71
C LYS A 104 -14.02 -3.52 10.08
N THR A 105 -15.22 -3.30 9.53
CA THR A 105 -16.33 -4.24 9.68
C THR A 105 -15.99 -5.59 9.05
N LEU A 106 -15.35 -5.60 7.88
CA LEU A 106 -14.86 -6.82 7.25
C LEU A 106 -13.85 -7.53 8.16
N PHE A 107 -12.83 -6.82 8.68
CA PHE A 107 -11.83 -7.43 9.56
C PHE A 107 -12.49 -8.05 10.81
N GLN A 108 -13.45 -7.35 11.41
CA GLN A 108 -14.21 -7.86 12.55
C GLN A 108 -15.00 -9.12 12.22
N GLN A 109 -15.70 -9.15 11.07
CA GLN A 109 -16.45 -10.32 10.59
C GLN A 109 -15.55 -11.53 10.33
N LEU A 110 -14.31 -11.29 9.90
CA LEU A 110 -13.32 -12.33 9.65
C LEU A 110 -12.57 -12.77 10.94
N GLY A 111 -12.91 -12.20 12.10
CA GLY A 111 -12.23 -12.49 13.37
C GLY A 111 -10.75 -12.09 13.33
N ILE A 112 -10.41 -11.02 12.62
CA ILE A 112 -9.09 -10.42 12.62
C ILE A 112 -9.07 -9.38 13.74
N PRO A 113 -8.15 -9.44 14.70
CA PRO A 113 -8.03 -8.45 15.75
C PRO A 113 -7.77 -7.05 15.18
N LEU A 114 -8.42 -6.04 15.74
CA LEU A 114 -8.29 -4.64 15.33
C LEU A 114 -8.61 -3.70 16.50
N PRO A 115 -8.20 -2.41 16.44
CA PRO A 115 -8.59 -1.42 17.42
C PRO A 115 -10.11 -1.25 17.49
N ALA A 116 -10.64 -0.83 18.65
CA ALA A 116 -12.04 -0.42 18.75
C ALA A 116 -12.34 0.68 17.72
N PHE A 117 -13.51 0.62 17.09
CA PHE A 117 -13.93 1.61 16.10
C PHE A 117 -15.44 1.87 16.15
N ALA A 118 -15.87 3.06 15.73
CA ALA A 118 -17.28 3.41 15.64
C ALA A 118 -17.53 4.44 14.52
N ASP A 119 -18.66 4.29 13.83
CA ASP A 119 -19.20 5.32 12.94
C ASP A 119 -19.63 6.54 13.77
N ILE A 120 -19.28 7.75 13.35
CA ILE A 120 -19.56 8.99 14.08
C ILE A 120 -20.39 9.92 13.21
N ARG A 121 -21.60 10.26 13.69
CA ARG A 121 -22.57 11.08 12.97
C ARG A 121 -22.86 12.41 13.65
N SER A 122 -22.49 12.53 14.94
CA SER A 122 -22.68 13.75 15.71
C SER A 122 -21.55 13.98 16.72
N ARG A 123 -21.45 15.23 17.19
CA ARG A 123 -20.49 15.60 18.25
C ARG A 123 -20.76 14.81 19.55
N ASP A 124 -22.04 14.59 19.88
CA ASP A 124 -22.41 13.87 21.11
C ASP A 124 -22.05 12.36 21.01
N GLU A 125 -22.20 11.76 19.83
CA GLU A 125 -21.70 10.40 19.55
C GLU A 125 -20.17 10.32 19.67
N LEU A 126 -19.45 11.34 19.16
CA LEU A 126 -18.00 11.43 19.30
C LEU A 126 -17.59 11.46 20.77
N ALA A 127 -18.25 12.31 21.60
CA ALA A 127 -17.98 12.38 23.02
C ALA A 127 -18.27 11.05 23.74
N ALA A 128 -19.43 10.44 23.46
CA ALA A 128 -19.82 9.17 24.06
C ALA A 128 -18.85 8.04 23.70
N LYS A 129 -18.47 7.92 22.42
CA LYS A 129 -17.55 6.86 21.96
C LYS A 129 -16.11 7.11 22.40
N ALA A 130 -15.66 8.35 22.51
CA ALA A 130 -14.36 8.66 23.09
C ALA A 130 -14.28 8.27 24.58
N ALA A 131 -15.35 8.47 25.34
CA ALA A 131 -15.43 8.01 26.73
C ALA A 131 -15.48 6.47 26.85
N GLU A 132 -16.16 5.78 25.91
CA GLU A 132 -16.24 4.31 25.87
C GLU A 132 -14.88 3.68 25.52
N PHE A 133 -14.17 4.20 24.51
CA PHE A 133 -12.90 3.63 24.05
C PHE A 133 -11.72 3.99 24.94
N GLY A 134 -11.86 5.07 25.72
CA GLY A 134 -10.75 5.68 26.44
C GLY A 134 -9.87 6.55 25.52
N LEU A 135 -9.16 7.46 26.12
CA LEU A 135 -8.25 8.37 25.42
C LEU A 135 -6.79 7.91 25.56
N PRO A 136 -5.95 8.10 24.56
CA PRO A 136 -6.24 8.80 23.31
C PRO A 136 -7.04 7.97 22.31
N CYS A 137 -7.74 8.63 21.37
CA CYS A 137 -8.33 8.02 20.19
C CYS A 137 -8.15 8.94 18.96
N ILE A 138 -8.50 8.45 17.78
CA ILE A 138 -8.27 9.18 16.52
C ILE A 138 -9.59 9.25 15.75
N LEU A 139 -10.09 10.50 15.53
CA LEU A 139 -11.19 10.76 14.60
C LEU A 139 -10.62 10.89 13.19
N LYS A 140 -11.21 10.14 12.23
CA LYS A 140 -10.76 10.13 10.83
C LYS A 140 -11.94 10.30 9.88
N THR A 141 -11.69 10.85 8.68
CA THR A 141 -12.63 10.71 7.59
C THR A 141 -12.67 9.22 7.16
N ARG A 142 -13.86 8.69 6.86
CA ARG A 142 -14.02 7.30 6.41
C ARG A 142 -13.42 7.09 5.03
N ARG A 143 -13.48 8.11 4.16
CA ARG A 143 -13.01 8.05 2.77
C ARG A 143 -12.03 9.18 2.48
N LEU A 144 -11.20 9.00 1.45
CA LEU A 144 -10.27 9.99 0.90
C LEU A 144 -9.18 10.50 1.89
N GLY A 145 -9.00 9.86 3.05
CA GLY A 145 -7.87 10.12 3.94
C GLY A 145 -6.63 9.34 3.49
N TYR A 146 -5.48 9.99 3.41
CA TYR A 146 -4.20 9.38 3.06
C TYR A 146 -3.02 10.12 3.72
N ASP A 147 -1.91 9.44 3.93
CA ASP A 147 -0.66 10.02 4.47
C ASP A 147 -0.92 10.98 5.67
N GLY A 148 -1.74 10.54 6.65
CA GLY A 148 -2.06 11.33 7.86
C GLY A 148 -3.06 12.48 7.68
N LYS A 149 -3.58 12.72 6.48
CA LYS A 149 -4.60 13.75 6.23
C LYS A 149 -6.00 13.27 6.58
N GLY A 150 -6.87 14.22 6.97
CA GLY A 150 -8.27 13.91 7.32
C GLY A 150 -8.38 13.17 8.66
N GLN A 151 -7.47 13.42 9.60
CA GLN A 151 -7.52 12.84 10.95
C GLN A 151 -7.24 13.88 12.05
N PHE A 152 -7.79 13.63 13.24
CA PHE A 152 -7.57 14.43 14.45
C PHE A 152 -7.37 13.49 15.65
N ARG A 153 -6.27 13.67 16.37
CA ARG A 153 -5.97 12.87 17.57
C ARG A 153 -6.57 13.55 18.82
N LEU A 154 -7.52 12.87 19.46
CA LEU A 154 -8.08 13.27 20.75
C LEU A 154 -7.17 12.70 21.86
N ARG A 155 -6.56 13.58 22.64
CA ARG A 155 -5.70 13.23 23.78
C ARG A 155 -6.44 13.38 25.10
N SER A 156 -7.45 14.26 25.14
CA SER A 156 -8.27 14.57 26.29
C SER A 156 -9.70 14.90 25.86
N GLU A 157 -10.65 14.94 26.77
CA GLU A 157 -12.02 15.36 26.50
C GLU A 157 -12.11 16.79 25.97
N ALA A 158 -11.15 17.66 26.34
CA ALA A 158 -11.07 19.02 25.83
C ALA A 158 -10.83 19.11 24.33
N ASP A 159 -10.34 18.04 23.70
CA ASP A 159 -10.09 18.00 22.25
C ASP A 159 -11.34 17.71 21.41
N ILE A 160 -12.46 17.30 22.04
CA ILE A 160 -13.69 16.89 21.34
C ILE A 160 -14.24 18.00 20.47
N ASP A 161 -14.36 19.22 21.03
CA ASP A 161 -14.88 20.35 20.28
C ASP A 161 -13.97 20.74 19.12
N ALA A 162 -12.66 20.80 19.35
CA ALA A 162 -11.68 21.10 18.30
C ALA A 162 -11.66 20.02 17.20
N ALA A 163 -11.80 18.74 17.54
CA ALA A 163 -11.90 17.65 16.57
C ALA A 163 -13.18 17.76 15.74
N TRP A 164 -14.30 18.09 16.38
CA TRP A 164 -15.58 18.29 15.71
C TRP A 164 -15.57 19.51 14.80
N ASP A 165 -15.01 20.62 15.24
CA ASP A 165 -14.84 21.84 14.42
C ASP A 165 -13.98 21.55 13.18
N ALA A 166 -12.94 20.74 13.34
CA ALA A 166 -12.04 20.39 12.23
C ALA A 166 -12.66 19.44 11.21
N LEU A 167 -13.43 18.43 11.64
CA LEU A 167 -13.86 17.33 10.79
C LEU A 167 -15.37 17.13 10.70
N GLY A 168 -16.17 17.72 11.60
CA GLY A 168 -17.63 17.50 11.66
C GLY A 168 -18.37 17.80 10.36
N ALA A 169 -17.93 18.80 9.60
CA ALA A 169 -18.49 19.11 8.27
C ALA A 169 -18.28 17.99 7.22
N GLN A 170 -17.44 17.00 7.51
CA GLN A 170 -17.19 15.86 6.61
C GLN A 170 -18.20 14.71 6.79
N VAL A 171 -19.04 14.73 7.84
CA VAL A 171 -20.03 13.67 8.12
C VAL A 171 -20.86 13.34 6.87
N GLU A 172 -21.45 14.35 6.22
CA GLU A 172 -22.32 14.17 5.05
C GLU A 172 -21.55 13.86 3.75
N ARG A 173 -20.26 14.21 3.69
CA ARG A 173 -19.46 14.09 2.46
C ARG A 173 -18.68 12.79 2.39
N THR A 174 -17.96 12.47 3.43
CA THR A 174 -17.03 11.33 3.49
C THR A 174 -17.35 10.35 4.61
N GLY A 175 -18.23 10.73 5.57
CA GLY A 175 -18.42 10.04 6.83
C GLY A 175 -17.24 10.24 7.78
N LEU A 176 -17.44 9.94 9.07
CA LEU A 176 -16.41 9.95 10.08
C LEU A 176 -16.37 8.61 10.84
N ILE A 177 -15.18 8.22 11.26
CA ILE A 177 -14.92 7.05 12.10
C ILE A 177 -14.02 7.45 13.26
N LEU A 178 -14.35 6.99 14.46
CA LEU A 178 -13.46 7.06 15.60
C LEU A 178 -12.75 5.72 15.77
N GLU A 179 -11.44 5.75 15.97
CA GLU A 179 -10.62 4.56 16.24
C GLU A 179 -9.88 4.73 17.57
N GLY A 180 -9.82 3.65 18.36
CA GLY A 180 -8.96 3.57 19.53
C GLY A 180 -7.49 3.70 19.14
N PHE A 181 -6.73 4.48 19.88
CA PHE A 181 -5.30 4.64 19.65
C PHE A 181 -4.55 3.35 20.04
N VAL A 182 -3.69 2.87 19.17
CA VAL A 182 -2.81 1.72 19.43
C VAL A 182 -1.41 2.23 19.75
N ALA A 183 -0.93 1.97 20.97
CA ALA A 183 0.46 2.17 21.33
C ALA A 183 1.25 0.92 20.88
N PHE A 184 1.56 0.86 19.58
CA PHE A 184 2.27 -0.27 18.99
C PHE A 184 3.79 -0.16 19.17
N GLN A 185 4.47 -1.29 19.19
CA GLN A 185 5.93 -1.36 19.18
C GLN A 185 6.49 -1.37 17.76
N ARG A 186 5.75 -1.95 16.80
CA ARG A 186 6.18 -2.10 15.40
C ARG A 186 4.98 -2.01 14.48
N GLU A 187 5.21 -1.53 13.27
CA GLU A 187 4.29 -1.65 12.14
C GLU A 187 4.84 -2.67 11.16
N VAL A 188 3.98 -3.57 10.69
CA VAL A 188 4.35 -4.58 9.70
C VAL A 188 3.29 -4.64 8.60
N SER A 189 3.66 -5.21 7.45
CA SER A 189 2.71 -5.46 6.37
C SER A 189 2.92 -6.84 5.76
N VAL A 190 1.80 -7.46 5.37
CA VAL A 190 1.78 -8.64 4.53
C VAL A 190 1.45 -8.20 3.12
N VAL A 191 2.38 -8.38 2.20
CA VAL A 191 2.10 -8.29 0.77
C VAL A 191 1.77 -9.69 0.29
N ALA A 192 0.58 -9.87 -0.27
CA ALA A 192 0.08 -11.16 -0.71
C ALA A 192 -0.52 -11.09 -2.11
N VAL A 193 -0.58 -12.22 -2.79
CA VAL A 193 -1.17 -12.35 -4.12
C VAL A 193 -2.12 -13.55 -4.16
N ARG A 194 -3.26 -13.39 -4.84
CA ARG A 194 -4.19 -14.47 -5.14
C ARG A 194 -4.46 -14.52 -6.64
N GLY A 195 -4.32 -15.72 -7.22
CA GLY A 195 -4.60 -16.00 -8.62
C GLY A 195 -6.10 -16.17 -8.90
N ARG A 196 -6.47 -16.16 -10.18
CA ARG A 196 -7.86 -16.47 -10.62
C ARG A 196 -8.30 -17.89 -10.27
N ASP A 197 -7.36 -18.82 -10.19
CA ASP A 197 -7.55 -20.22 -9.80
C ASP A 197 -7.71 -20.42 -8.28
N GLY A 198 -7.61 -19.33 -7.50
CA GLY A 198 -7.64 -19.37 -6.04
C GLY A 198 -6.29 -19.67 -5.37
N SER A 199 -5.23 -19.91 -6.12
CA SER A 199 -3.88 -20.03 -5.57
C SER A 199 -3.51 -18.77 -4.78
N PHE A 200 -2.84 -18.94 -3.63
CA PHE A 200 -2.46 -17.85 -2.75
C PHE A 200 -1.00 -17.98 -2.33
N GLN A 201 -0.26 -16.89 -2.47
CA GLN A 201 1.09 -16.76 -1.96
C GLN A 201 1.25 -15.42 -1.23
N ALA A 202 2.19 -15.36 -0.29
CA ALA A 202 2.57 -14.12 0.38
C ALA A 202 4.09 -14.03 0.39
N TRP A 203 4.61 -12.80 0.29
CA TRP A 203 6.00 -12.52 0.59
C TRP A 203 6.23 -12.53 2.10
N PRO A 204 7.48 -12.70 2.56
CA PRO A 204 7.80 -12.52 3.97
C PRO A 204 7.26 -11.20 4.51
N VAL A 205 6.75 -11.24 5.74
CA VAL A 205 6.23 -10.05 6.42
C VAL A 205 7.31 -8.99 6.46
N THR A 206 6.92 -7.74 6.19
CA THR A 206 7.82 -6.60 6.08
C THR A 206 7.65 -5.68 7.28
N GLY A 207 8.74 -5.30 7.94
CA GLY A 207 8.75 -4.27 8.98
C GLY A 207 8.80 -2.89 8.35
N ASN A 208 7.98 -1.95 8.84
CA ASN A 208 7.79 -0.62 8.26
C ASN A 208 8.04 0.49 9.26
N TRP A 209 8.64 1.59 8.80
CA TRP A 209 8.85 2.81 9.58
C TRP A 209 8.30 4.01 8.83
N HIS A 210 7.39 4.72 9.50
CA HIS A 210 6.76 5.92 8.98
C HIS A 210 7.34 7.17 9.64
N VAL A 211 7.49 8.23 8.86
CA VAL A 211 7.83 9.58 9.31
C VAL A 211 6.68 10.49 8.88
N ASP A 212 6.06 11.19 9.83
CA ASP A 212 4.90 12.05 9.60
C ASP A 212 3.75 11.36 8.83
N GLY A 213 3.54 10.05 9.10
CA GLY A 213 2.51 9.24 8.47
C GLY A 213 2.85 8.74 7.05
N VAL A 214 4.07 8.98 6.56
CA VAL A 214 4.52 8.50 5.25
C VAL A 214 5.57 7.41 5.43
N LEU A 215 5.43 6.29 4.74
CA LEU A 215 6.41 5.20 4.78
C LEU A 215 7.79 5.70 4.33
N SER A 216 8.77 5.59 5.20
CA SER A 216 10.15 6.05 5.01
C SER A 216 11.11 4.91 4.66
N ALA A 217 11.01 3.81 5.39
CA ALA A 217 11.84 2.62 5.19
C ALA A 217 11.05 1.33 5.42
N SER A 218 11.44 0.25 4.75
CA SER A 218 10.91 -1.10 4.97
C SER A 218 12.04 -2.11 4.98
N VAL A 219 11.98 -3.10 5.89
CA VAL A 219 12.93 -4.22 5.97
C VAL A 219 12.18 -5.54 5.87
N ALA A 220 12.69 -6.42 5.03
CA ALA A 220 12.20 -7.78 4.90
C ALA A 220 13.34 -8.80 5.10
N PRO A 221 13.04 -9.93 5.78
CA PRO A 221 11.83 -10.21 6.52
C PRO A 221 11.74 -9.36 7.81
N ALA A 222 10.55 -9.13 8.35
CA ALA A 222 10.38 -8.53 9.66
C ALA A 222 10.85 -9.48 10.77
N VAL A 223 11.25 -8.94 11.91
CA VAL A 223 11.53 -9.74 13.11
C VAL A 223 10.20 -10.02 13.80
N LEU A 224 9.67 -11.23 13.62
CA LEU A 224 8.43 -11.72 14.19
C LEU A 224 8.64 -13.13 14.76
N SER A 225 7.86 -13.52 15.77
CA SER A 225 7.73 -14.92 16.17
C SER A 225 7.01 -15.73 15.07
N ASP A 226 7.20 -17.05 15.07
CA ASP A 226 6.50 -17.93 14.12
C ASP A 226 4.97 -17.76 14.23
N ALA A 227 4.45 -17.60 15.44
CA ALA A 227 3.01 -17.41 15.68
C ALA A 227 2.50 -16.08 15.10
N GLU A 228 3.24 -14.97 15.27
CA GLU A 228 2.90 -13.69 14.65
C GLU A 228 2.95 -13.79 13.12
N HIS A 229 3.97 -14.47 12.58
CA HIS A 229 4.11 -14.66 11.13
C HIS A 229 2.94 -15.46 10.55
N GLU A 230 2.60 -16.62 11.17
CA GLU A 230 1.47 -17.45 10.75
C GLU A 230 0.13 -16.69 10.84
N ALA A 231 -0.07 -15.94 11.94
CA ALA A 231 -1.26 -15.11 12.11
C ALA A 231 -1.39 -14.05 11.02
N ALA A 232 -0.32 -13.31 10.71
CA ALA A 232 -0.30 -12.28 9.68
C ALA A 232 -0.69 -12.83 8.30
N ILE A 233 -0.07 -13.95 7.89
CA ILE A 233 -0.38 -14.63 6.61
C ILE A 233 -1.81 -15.17 6.62
N GLY A 234 -2.27 -15.74 7.76
CA GLY A 234 -3.63 -16.23 7.94
C GLY A 234 -4.68 -15.13 7.82
N TYR A 235 -4.40 -13.93 8.33
CA TYR A 235 -5.29 -12.77 8.19
C TYR A 235 -5.40 -12.35 6.72
N ALA A 236 -4.28 -12.20 6.03
CA ALA A 236 -4.27 -11.84 4.61
C ALA A 236 -5.02 -12.88 3.76
N ARG A 237 -4.83 -14.18 4.04
CA ARG A 237 -5.54 -15.26 3.33
C ARG A 237 -7.05 -15.15 3.50
N ARG A 238 -7.55 -14.96 4.74
CA ARG A 238 -8.99 -14.82 5.02
C ARG A 238 -9.61 -13.62 4.28
N VAL A 239 -8.91 -12.49 4.26
CA VAL A 239 -9.34 -11.30 3.50
C VAL A 239 -9.44 -11.62 2.00
N ALA A 240 -8.39 -12.21 1.43
CA ALA A 240 -8.34 -12.52 0.00
C ALA A 240 -9.42 -13.53 -0.44
N GLU A 241 -9.66 -14.57 0.37
CA GLU A 241 -10.67 -15.60 0.11
C GLU A 241 -12.08 -15.01 0.19
N HIS A 242 -12.38 -14.24 1.26
CA HIS A 242 -13.70 -13.63 1.44
C HIS A 242 -14.08 -12.67 0.31
N LEU A 243 -13.12 -11.84 -0.13
CA LEU A 243 -13.34 -10.87 -1.20
C LEU A 243 -13.29 -11.48 -2.60
N GLY A 244 -12.98 -12.78 -2.75
CA GLY A 244 -12.70 -13.36 -4.06
C GLY A 244 -11.59 -12.60 -4.80
N TYR A 245 -10.62 -12.09 -4.03
CA TYR A 245 -9.58 -11.19 -4.51
C TYR A 245 -8.74 -11.85 -5.62
N VAL A 246 -8.38 -11.07 -6.63
CA VAL A 246 -7.43 -11.46 -7.67
C VAL A 246 -6.42 -10.34 -7.87
N GLY A 247 -5.15 -10.66 -7.77
CA GLY A 247 -4.05 -9.69 -7.82
C GLY A 247 -3.28 -9.61 -6.51
N VAL A 248 -2.41 -8.62 -6.41
CA VAL A 248 -1.65 -8.29 -5.19
C VAL A 248 -2.42 -7.29 -4.35
N PHE A 249 -2.34 -7.45 -3.05
CA PHE A 249 -2.78 -6.49 -2.05
C PHE A 249 -1.81 -6.48 -0.86
N ALA A 250 -1.92 -5.48 -0.01
CA ALA A 250 -1.21 -5.43 1.26
C ALA A 250 -2.20 -5.32 2.42
N LEU A 251 -1.89 -6.00 3.53
CA LEU A 251 -2.55 -5.85 4.82
C LEU A 251 -1.54 -5.25 5.80
N GLU A 252 -1.84 -4.06 6.33
CA GLU A 252 -1.02 -3.38 7.32
C GLU A 252 -1.48 -3.72 8.73
N LEU A 253 -0.52 -4.02 9.61
CA LEU A 253 -0.76 -4.52 10.96
C LEU A 253 0.11 -3.76 11.96
N PHE A 254 -0.47 -3.48 13.14
CA PHE A 254 0.26 -3.04 14.31
C PHE A 254 0.65 -4.26 15.17
N CYS A 255 1.90 -4.29 15.61
CA CYS A 255 2.36 -5.27 16.62
C CYS A 255 2.33 -4.63 18.00
N ARG A 256 1.56 -5.23 18.91
CA ARG A 256 1.44 -4.79 20.30
C ARG A 256 1.44 -6.01 21.21
N ASP A 257 2.45 -6.12 22.07
CA ASP A 257 2.56 -7.16 23.11
C ASP A 257 2.39 -8.59 22.58
N GLY A 258 2.92 -8.87 21.38
CA GLY A 258 2.83 -10.17 20.72
C GLY A 258 1.51 -10.41 19.97
N GLU A 259 0.61 -9.43 19.94
CA GLU A 259 -0.64 -9.46 19.18
C GLU A 259 -0.53 -8.61 17.92
N LEU A 260 -1.14 -9.09 16.83
CA LEU A 260 -1.25 -8.33 15.57
C LEU A 260 -2.66 -7.76 15.44
N LEU A 261 -2.75 -6.44 15.26
CA LEU A 261 -3.99 -5.70 15.07
C LEU A 261 -4.06 -5.13 13.66
N ALA A 262 -5.14 -5.40 12.91
CA ALA A 262 -5.31 -4.85 11.57
C ALA A 262 -5.47 -3.33 11.59
N ASN A 263 -4.67 -2.66 10.75
CA ASN A 263 -4.78 -1.23 10.50
C ASN A 263 -5.61 -0.98 9.24
N GLU A 264 -5.08 -1.28 8.07
CA GLU A 264 -5.78 -1.05 6.79
C GLU A 264 -5.31 -2.04 5.72
N MET A 265 -6.05 -2.12 4.61
CA MET A 265 -5.62 -2.85 3.42
C MET A 265 -5.45 -1.91 2.23
N ALA A 266 -4.47 -2.20 1.39
CA ALA A 266 -4.32 -1.56 0.10
C ALA A 266 -4.71 -2.58 -1.00
N PRO A 267 -5.78 -2.34 -1.79
CA PRO A 267 -6.29 -3.28 -2.79
C PRO A 267 -5.51 -3.20 -4.10
N ARG A 268 -4.19 -3.18 -4.03
CA ARG A 268 -3.23 -3.00 -5.12
C ARG A 268 -1.81 -3.39 -4.70
N VAL A 269 -0.89 -3.37 -5.64
CA VAL A 269 0.56 -3.40 -5.31
C VAL A 269 0.88 -2.27 -4.33
N HIS A 270 1.79 -2.52 -3.39
CA HIS A 270 2.00 -1.62 -2.25
C HIS A 270 3.45 -1.18 -2.09
N ASN A 271 3.63 0.03 -1.54
CA ASN A 271 4.95 0.63 -1.32
C ASN A 271 5.86 -0.24 -0.43
N SER A 272 5.31 -0.85 0.62
CA SER A 272 6.07 -1.76 1.48
C SER A 272 6.53 -3.05 0.80
N GLY A 273 6.05 -3.33 -0.41
CA GLY A 273 6.47 -4.46 -1.23
C GLY A 273 7.45 -4.09 -2.36
N HIS A 274 7.93 -2.84 -2.45
CA HIS A 274 8.84 -2.44 -3.54
C HIS A 274 10.17 -3.19 -3.48
N TRP A 275 10.65 -3.54 -2.29
CA TRP A 275 11.84 -4.35 -2.10
C TRP A 275 11.78 -5.71 -2.85
N THR A 276 10.59 -6.20 -3.17
CA THR A 276 10.41 -7.48 -3.89
C THR A 276 10.96 -7.46 -5.31
N ILE A 277 11.23 -6.28 -5.89
CA ILE A 277 11.81 -6.16 -7.23
C ILE A 277 13.18 -6.85 -7.25
N GLU A 278 14.02 -6.57 -6.27
CA GLU A 278 15.38 -7.11 -6.15
C GLU A 278 15.49 -8.20 -5.09
N GLY A 279 14.65 -8.15 -4.07
CA GLY A 279 14.74 -9.00 -2.87
C GLY A 279 13.91 -10.29 -2.93
N SER A 280 13.22 -10.61 -4.04
CA SER A 280 12.50 -11.86 -4.20
C SER A 280 12.65 -12.46 -5.59
N GLU A 281 12.34 -13.77 -5.74
CA GLU A 281 12.40 -14.46 -7.05
C GLU A 281 11.41 -13.86 -8.04
N THR A 282 10.22 -13.46 -7.57
CA THR A 282 9.20 -12.79 -8.39
C THR A 282 8.68 -11.57 -7.62
N SER A 283 8.73 -10.41 -8.26
CA SER A 283 8.26 -9.16 -7.64
C SER A 283 6.74 -9.13 -7.48
N GLN A 284 6.25 -8.28 -6.58
CA GLN A 284 4.83 -8.03 -6.44
C GLN A 284 4.18 -7.54 -7.75
N PHE A 285 4.93 -6.77 -8.56
CA PHE A 285 4.43 -6.23 -9.83
C PHE A 285 4.24 -7.31 -10.87
N GLU A 286 5.20 -8.21 -11.03
CA GLU A 286 5.10 -9.34 -11.95
C GLU A 286 4.01 -10.30 -11.50
N ASN A 287 3.97 -10.68 -10.21
CA ASN A 287 2.93 -11.57 -9.69
C ASN A 287 1.53 -10.95 -9.76
N HIS A 288 1.40 -9.62 -9.61
CA HIS A 288 0.13 -8.95 -9.86
C HIS A 288 -0.35 -9.14 -11.29
N LEU A 289 0.53 -8.90 -12.27
CA LEU A 289 0.22 -9.10 -13.68
C LEU A 289 -0.10 -10.57 -13.99
N ARG A 290 0.66 -11.51 -13.45
CA ARG A 290 0.36 -12.94 -13.59
C ARG A 290 -1.02 -13.28 -13.05
N ALA A 291 -1.36 -12.80 -11.86
CA ALA A 291 -2.65 -13.04 -11.23
C ALA A 291 -3.81 -12.48 -12.06
N VAL A 292 -3.75 -11.19 -12.47
CA VAL A 292 -4.83 -10.55 -13.23
C VAL A 292 -4.99 -11.09 -14.65
N LEU A 293 -3.96 -11.73 -15.19
CA LEU A 293 -4.01 -12.42 -16.49
C LEU A 293 -4.39 -13.91 -16.38
N GLY A 294 -4.50 -14.45 -15.17
CA GLY A 294 -4.77 -15.87 -14.94
C GLY A 294 -3.56 -16.77 -15.29
N LEU A 295 -2.35 -16.23 -15.22
CA LEU A 295 -1.10 -16.97 -15.36
C LEU A 295 -0.71 -17.60 -14.01
N PRO A 296 0.08 -18.69 -14.00
CA PRO A 296 0.62 -19.26 -12.77
C PRO A 296 1.42 -18.24 -11.97
N LEU A 297 1.21 -18.21 -10.64
CA LEU A 297 1.98 -17.33 -9.76
C LEU A 297 3.45 -17.76 -9.72
N GLY A 298 4.35 -16.78 -9.72
CA GLY A 298 5.77 -16.99 -9.48
C GLY A 298 6.07 -17.11 -7.99
N SER A 299 7.22 -17.70 -7.67
CA SER A 299 7.69 -17.91 -6.30
C SER A 299 7.89 -16.56 -5.58
N THR A 300 7.36 -16.47 -4.36
CA THR A 300 7.55 -15.31 -3.46
C THR A 300 8.78 -15.48 -2.55
N ARG A 301 9.62 -16.49 -2.82
CA ARG A 301 10.82 -16.75 -2.03
C ARG A 301 11.75 -15.54 -2.03
N MET A 302 12.20 -15.19 -0.84
CA MET A 302 13.10 -14.07 -0.62
C MET A 302 14.55 -14.43 -0.98
N LEU A 303 15.32 -13.43 -1.40
CA LEU A 303 16.73 -13.49 -1.73
C LEU A 303 17.52 -12.70 -0.66
N GLY A 304 17.96 -13.38 0.41
CA GLY A 304 18.65 -12.77 1.53
C GLY A 304 17.77 -11.84 2.37
N HIS A 305 18.32 -10.71 2.79
CA HIS A 305 17.66 -9.60 3.49
C HIS A 305 17.54 -8.40 2.56
N ALA A 306 16.48 -7.62 2.67
CA ALA A 306 16.30 -6.43 1.84
C ALA A 306 15.82 -5.24 2.67
N CYS A 307 16.29 -4.06 2.33
CA CYS A 307 15.80 -2.78 2.86
C CYS A 307 15.42 -1.86 1.69
N MET A 308 14.20 -1.33 1.73
CA MET A 308 13.73 -0.29 0.82
C MET A 308 13.73 1.05 1.55
N LEU A 309 14.25 2.09 0.89
CA LEU A 309 14.24 3.48 1.35
C LEU A 309 13.44 4.33 0.38
N ASN A 310 12.41 5.03 0.86
CA ASN A 310 11.65 5.96 0.04
C ASN A 310 12.34 7.32 -0.08
N TRP A 311 12.27 7.92 -1.26
CA TRP A 311 12.68 9.29 -1.50
C TRP A 311 11.46 10.21 -1.53
N LEU A 312 11.40 11.13 -0.55
CA LEU A 312 10.30 12.08 -0.38
C LEU A 312 10.76 13.49 -0.75
N GLY A 313 9.90 14.22 -1.46
CA GLY A 313 10.17 15.60 -1.85
C GLY A 313 11.05 15.72 -3.10
N ALA A 314 12.30 15.33 -3.00
CA ALA A 314 13.29 15.36 -4.08
C ALA A 314 14.15 14.09 -4.09
N MET A 315 14.67 13.75 -5.28
CA MET A 315 15.64 12.66 -5.43
C MET A 315 16.99 13.10 -4.87
N PRO A 316 17.66 12.29 -4.00
CA PRO A 316 19.02 12.55 -3.58
C PRO A 316 20.03 12.14 -4.66
N ASP A 317 21.34 12.33 -4.38
CA ASP A 317 22.40 11.79 -5.23
C ASP A 317 22.30 10.25 -5.27
N PRO A 318 22.26 9.63 -6.45
CA PRO A 318 22.21 8.17 -6.57
C PRO A 318 23.54 7.48 -6.25
N ALA A 319 24.68 8.18 -6.30
CA ALA A 319 26.01 7.58 -6.21
C ALA A 319 26.23 6.77 -4.92
N PRO A 320 25.82 7.21 -3.72
CA PRO A 320 26.01 6.44 -2.48
C PRO A 320 25.27 5.10 -2.50
N VAL A 321 24.09 5.04 -3.09
CA VAL A 321 23.32 3.78 -3.22
C VAL A 321 23.93 2.89 -4.30
N LEU A 322 24.17 3.44 -5.49
CA LEU A 322 24.72 2.69 -6.63
C LEU A 322 26.18 2.26 -6.41
N GLY A 323 26.88 2.87 -5.47
CA GLY A 323 28.21 2.45 -5.01
C GLY A 323 28.18 1.18 -4.17
N GLN A 324 27.05 0.80 -3.60
CA GLN A 324 26.89 -0.49 -2.91
C GLN A 324 26.68 -1.62 -3.94
N ALA A 325 27.33 -2.76 -3.72
CA ALA A 325 27.30 -3.88 -4.68
C ALA A 325 25.90 -4.39 -5.02
N SER A 326 24.96 -4.23 -4.08
CA SER A 326 23.54 -4.65 -4.22
C SER A 326 22.58 -3.47 -4.05
N GLY A 327 23.04 -2.26 -4.35
CA GLY A 327 22.23 -1.05 -4.33
C GLY A 327 21.49 -0.86 -5.65
N HIS A 328 20.16 -0.70 -5.57
CA HIS A 328 19.27 -0.48 -6.71
C HIS A 328 18.52 0.83 -6.56
N TRP A 329 18.29 1.51 -7.68
CA TRP A 329 17.76 2.85 -7.74
C TRP A 329 16.52 2.94 -8.65
N HIS A 330 15.46 3.52 -8.12
CA HIS A 330 14.20 3.70 -8.84
C HIS A 330 13.75 5.17 -8.80
N ASP A 331 13.99 5.88 -9.88
CA ASP A 331 13.45 7.22 -10.11
C ASP A 331 12.10 7.10 -10.83
N TYR A 332 11.08 7.73 -10.28
CA TYR A 332 9.73 7.70 -10.88
C TYR A 332 9.55 8.76 -11.97
N GLY A 333 10.51 9.64 -12.19
CA GLY A 333 10.43 10.73 -13.15
C GLY A 333 9.43 11.82 -12.75
N LYS A 334 9.14 11.96 -11.44
CA LYS A 334 8.20 12.94 -10.92
C LYS A 334 8.88 14.26 -10.60
N GLN A 335 8.17 15.38 -10.87
CA GLN A 335 8.64 16.68 -10.41
C GLN A 335 8.71 16.73 -8.88
N PRO A 336 9.79 17.30 -8.31
CA PRO A 336 9.95 17.49 -6.89
C PRO A 336 8.77 18.28 -6.29
N ARG A 337 8.24 17.81 -5.17
CA ARG A 337 7.20 18.48 -4.40
C ARG A 337 7.23 17.93 -2.98
N ASP A 338 7.13 18.81 -2.00
CA ASP A 338 7.18 18.46 -0.59
C ASP A 338 6.20 17.32 -0.23
N GLY A 339 6.67 16.32 0.52
CA GLY A 339 5.94 15.12 0.89
C GLY A 339 5.64 14.12 -0.24
N ARG A 340 5.97 14.42 -1.51
CA ARG A 340 5.71 13.53 -2.64
C ARG A 340 6.74 12.40 -2.71
N LYS A 341 6.27 11.16 -2.85
CA LYS A 341 7.14 10.01 -3.18
C LYS A 341 7.64 10.16 -4.61
N VAL A 342 8.95 10.40 -4.79
CA VAL A 342 9.57 10.66 -6.09
C VAL A 342 10.43 9.50 -6.58
N GLY A 343 10.79 8.57 -5.69
CA GLY A 343 11.58 7.39 -5.99
C GLY A 343 11.76 6.51 -4.77
N HIS A 344 12.52 5.44 -4.94
CA HIS A 344 13.01 4.60 -3.84
C HIS A 344 14.36 3.99 -4.20
N ALA A 345 15.02 3.46 -3.20
CA ALA A 345 16.16 2.56 -3.37
C ALA A 345 15.89 1.24 -2.66
N THR A 346 16.47 0.16 -3.16
CA THR A 346 16.54 -1.13 -2.48
C THR A 346 17.99 -1.55 -2.33
N LEU A 347 18.36 -1.94 -1.12
CA LEU A 347 19.63 -2.64 -0.85
C LEU A 347 19.29 -4.04 -0.36
N ARG A 348 20.08 -5.04 -0.71
CA ARG A 348 19.92 -6.40 -0.23
C ARG A 348 21.27 -7.05 0.05
N ASP A 349 21.29 -8.02 0.95
CA ASP A 349 22.45 -8.89 1.20
C ASP A 349 21.97 -10.22 1.79
N ASP A 350 22.77 -11.27 1.64
CA ASP A 350 22.49 -12.55 2.29
C ASP A 350 22.81 -12.49 3.79
N ASP A 351 23.69 -11.57 4.19
CA ASP A 351 24.07 -11.29 5.57
C ASP A 351 23.38 -10.00 6.06
N ALA A 352 22.66 -10.10 7.17
CA ALA A 352 21.92 -8.98 7.76
C ALA A 352 22.85 -7.87 8.27
N ASP A 353 24.01 -8.22 8.86
CA ASP A 353 24.99 -7.24 9.36
C ASP A 353 25.67 -6.51 8.22
N ALA A 354 26.01 -7.21 7.13
CA ALA A 354 26.55 -6.59 5.91
C ALA A 354 25.56 -5.60 5.30
N LEU A 355 24.26 -5.94 5.23
CA LEU A 355 23.22 -5.01 4.80
C LEU A 355 23.11 -3.81 5.74
N ALA A 356 23.18 -4.02 7.06
CA ALA A 356 23.15 -2.94 8.03
C ALA A 356 24.33 -1.99 7.86
N ASP A 357 25.54 -2.49 7.61
CA ASP A 357 26.72 -1.69 7.37
C ASP A 357 26.61 -0.86 6.08
N ALA A 358 26.09 -1.45 4.99
CA ALA A 358 25.81 -0.74 3.75
C ALA A 358 24.78 0.39 3.95
N LEU A 359 23.73 0.16 4.75
CA LEU A 359 22.74 1.18 5.08
C LEU A 359 23.35 2.33 5.92
N VAL A 360 24.22 2.03 6.87
CA VAL A 360 24.94 3.05 7.64
C VAL A 360 25.77 3.93 6.71
N GLN A 361 26.51 3.33 5.78
CA GLN A 361 27.33 4.07 4.82
C GLN A 361 26.46 4.99 3.93
N VAL A 362 25.39 4.46 3.34
CA VAL A 362 24.45 5.25 2.53
C VAL A 362 23.81 6.38 3.34
N GLY A 363 23.41 6.10 4.59
CA GLY A 363 22.84 7.10 5.49
C GLY A 363 23.80 8.24 5.78
N LEU A 364 25.09 7.95 6.02
CA LEU A 364 26.14 8.94 6.26
C LEU A 364 26.39 9.81 5.01
N GLU A 365 26.53 9.19 3.83
CA GLU A 365 26.84 9.91 2.59
C GLU A 365 25.68 10.79 2.10
N LEU A 366 24.42 10.39 2.39
CA LEU A 366 23.24 11.14 2.02
C LEU A 366 22.71 12.09 3.10
N ASP A 367 23.36 12.16 4.27
CA ASP A 367 22.88 12.88 5.47
C ASP A 367 21.43 12.44 5.87
N ARG A 368 21.23 11.11 5.90
CA ARG A 368 19.93 10.46 6.20
C ARG A 368 20.05 9.37 7.26
N GLN A 369 20.88 9.58 8.25
CA GLN A 369 21.14 8.62 9.34
C GLN A 369 19.85 8.28 10.09
N ASP A 370 18.97 9.25 10.33
CA ASP A 370 17.69 9.05 11.02
C ASP A 370 16.73 8.14 10.22
N GLN A 371 16.80 8.20 8.89
CA GLN A 371 15.97 7.35 8.02
C GLN A 371 16.40 5.89 8.07
N VAL A 372 17.70 5.61 8.12
CA VAL A 372 18.24 4.24 8.07
C VAL A 372 18.36 3.61 9.47
N ALA A 373 18.47 4.41 10.53
CA ALA A 373 18.71 3.92 11.88
C ALA A 373 17.72 2.85 12.36
N PRO A 374 16.38 2.98 12.15
CA PRO A 374 15.45 1.94 12.55
C PRO A 374 15.67 0.62 11.81
N ALA A 375 15.98 0.68 10.51
CA ALA A 375 16.25 -0.49 9.68
C ALA A 375 17.54 -1.19 10.11
N VAL A 376 18.60 -0.43 10.38
CA VAL A 376 19.88 -0.94 10.90
C VAL A 376 19.67 -1.62 12.25
N HIS A 377 18.89 -0.99 13.15
CA HIS A 377 18.57 -1.59 14.45
C HIS A 377 17.84 -2.93 14.28
N ALA A 378 16.84 -2.99 13.40
CA ALA A 378 16.09 -4.21 13.16
C ALA A 378 16.94 -5.33 12.52
N LEU A 379 17.90 -5.00 11.67
CA LEU A 379 18.80 -5.97 11.05
C LEU A 379 19.82 -6.56 12.05
N ARG A 380 20.32 -5.76 12.98
CA ARG A 380 21.32 -6.18 13.98
C ARG A 380 20.76 -6.87 15.21
N ASN A 381 19.44 -6.80 15.44
CA ASN A 381 18.76 -7.40 16.61
C ASN A 381 17.78 -8.51 16.19
N ARG A 382 18.21 -9.38 15.29
CA ARG A 382 17.44 -10.53 14.79
C ARG A 382 17.60 -11.75 15.69
#